data_bf27c225eeca22c3b48431444b980f77
#
_entry.id   bf27c225eeca22c3b48431444b980f77
#
_cell.length_a   1.000
_cell.length_b   1.000
_cell.length_c   1.000
_cell.angle_alpha   90.00
_cell.angle_beta   90.00
_cell.angle_gamma   90.00
#
_symmetry.space_group_name_H-M   'P 1'
#
loop_
_entity.id
_entity.type
_entity.pdbx_description
1 polymer ?
#
loop_
_entity_poly.entity_id
_entity_poly.type
_entity_poly.pdbx_seq_one_letter_code
_entity_poly.pdbx_strand_id
1 'polypeptide(L)'
;MENAKNRERVYRAMEDILRKDRARTNLLKISDLGLIEMTRKRVQEDLVSSISEECPYCHGTGNIRAKYTVVYEIIREIQRVSNKKLSSSSIFVNSNPKVADLLYGQELSNIEEMELHLGKRIIIRAMPNYHVEKFDVYSR
;
A
#
# COMPACT_ATOMS: atom_id res chain seq x y z
N MET A 1 -9.77 27.27 -26.38
CA MET A 1 -11.03 27.78 -27.03
C MET A 1 -10.92 29.29 -27.07
N GLU A 2 -10.61 29.85 -28.26
CA GLU A 2 -10.28 31.27 -28.43
C GLU A 2 -11.51 32.18 -28.31
N ASN A 3 -12.66 31.73 -28.81
CA ASN A 3 -13.86 32.56 -28.86
C ASN A 3 -14.59 32.60 -27.52
N ALA A 4 -14.66 33.77 -26.88
CA ALA A 4 -15.33 34.02 -25.61
C ALA A 4 -16.82 33.61 -25.61
N LYS A 5 -17.52 33.83 -26.74
CA LYS A 5 -18.93 33.43 -26.87
C LYS A 5 -19.12 31.92 -26.79
N ASN A 6 -18.16 31.13 -27.29
CA ASN A 6 -18.24 29.67 -27.19
C ASN A 6 -17.94 29.20 -25.76
N ARG A 7 -17.03 29.85 -25.04
CA ARG A 7 -16.77 29.58 -23.63
C ARG A 7 -18.04 29.82 -22.79
N GLU A 8 -18.70 30.94 -23.03
CA GLU A 8 -19.94 31.28 -22.32
C GLU A 8 -21.07 30.29 -22.63
N ARG A 9 -21.22 29.83 -23.88
CA ARG A 9 -22.22 28.82 -24.25
C ARG A 9 -21.99 27.47 -23.52
N VAL A 10 -20.73 27.05 -23.44
CA VAL A 10 -20.37 25.79 -22.72
C VAL A 10 -20.64 25.96 -21.23
N TYR A 11 -20.25 27.09 -20.64
CA TYR A 11 -20.52 27.36 -19.23
C TYR A 11 -22.02 27.31 -18.90
N ARG A 12 -22.86 28.02 -19.69
CA ARG A 12 -24.31 28.01 -19.49
C ARG A 12 -24.95 26.65 -19.67
N ALA A 13 -24.50 25.88 -20.66
CA ALA A 13 -25.01 24.53 -20.87
C ALA A 13 -24.70 23.61 -19.65
N MET A 14 -23.49 23.73 -19.07
CA MET A 14 -23.15 23.00 -17.84
C MET A 14 -23.97 23.50 -16.64
N GLU A 15 -24.12 24.79 -16.47
CA GLU A 15 -24.93 25.37 -15.39
C GLU A 15 -26.37 24.87 -15.43
N ASP A 16 -26.99 24.83 -16.62
CA ASP A 16 -28.36 24.36 -16.81
C ASP A 16 -28.53 22.85 -16.48
N ILE A 17 -27.53 22.04 -16.79
CA ILE A 17 -27.52 20.63 -16.45
C ILE A 17 -27.38 20.46 -14.91
N LEU A 18 -26.46 21.20 -14.30
CA LEU A 18 -26.19 21.12 -12.87
C LEU A 18 -27.35 21.62 -12.01
N ARG A 19 -28.18 22.53 -12.48
CA ARG A 19 -29.41 22.95 -11.80
C ARG A 19 -30.41 21.80 -11.55
N LYS A 20 -30.33 20.73 -12.34
CA LYS A 20 -31.16 19.52 -12.18
C LYS A 20 -30.59 18.52 -11.18
N ASP A 21 -29.36 18.70 -10.74
CA ASP A 21 -28.72 17.85 -9.75
C ASP A 21 -29.28 18.17 -8.34
N ARG A 22 -29.61 17.14 -7.58
CA ARG A 22 -30.03 17.28 -6.17
C ARG A 22 -28.87 17.68 -5.25
N ALA A 23 -27.64 17.46 -5.67
CA ALA A 23 -26.45 17.81 -4.91
C ALA A 23 -26.15 19.30 -5.05
N ARG A 24 -25.67 19.91 -3.98
CA ARG A 24 -25.18 21.29 -4.04
C ARG A 24 -23.91 21.35 -4.87
N THR A 25 -23.98 22.05 -5.99
CA THR A 25 -22.87 22.24 -6.92
C THR A 25 -22.46 23.72 -6.96
N ASN A 26 -21.18 23.98 -7.20
CA ASN A 26 -20.66 25.30 -7.51
C ASN A 26 -19.79 25.19 -8.76
N LEU A 27 -20.03 26.02 -9.75
CA LEU A 27 -19.35 26.02 -11.05
C LEU A 27 -18.63 27.34 -11.24
N LEU A 28 -17.33 27.31 -11.53
CA LEU A 28 -16.54 28.49 -11.87
C LEU A 28 -16.47 28.66 -13.39
N LYS A 29 -16.25 29.90 -13.83
CA LYS A 29 -16.08 30.21 -15.27
C LYS A 29 -14.82 29.50 -15.82
N ILE A 30 -14.85 29.26 -17.13
CA ILE A 30 -13.70 28.66 -17.82
C ILE A 30 -12.48 29.57 -17.65
N SER A 31 -11.39 28.99 -17.11
CA SER A 31 -10.11 29.68 -16.93
C SER A 31 -9.42 29.99 -18.29
N ASP A 32 -8.40 30.83 -18.27
CA ASP A 32 -7.60 31.12 -19.46
C ASP A 32 -6.87 29.87 -20.00
N LEU A 33 -6.63 28.88 -19.15
CA LEU A 33 -6.08 27.58 -19.53
C LEU A 33 -7.12 26.64 -20.18
N GLY A 34 -8.39 27.06 -20.27
CA GLY A 34 -9.48 26.27 -20.85
C GLY A 34 -10.06 25.20 -19.91
N LEU A 35 -9.80 25.32 -18.59
CA LEU A 35 -10.32 24.41 -17.58
C LEU A 35 -11.62 24.92 -16.99
N ILE A 36 -12.54 24.00 -16.71
CA ILE A 36 -13.75 24.24 -15.94
C ILE A 36 -13.57 23.63 -14.56
N GLU A 37 -13.76 24.43 -13.53
CA GLU A 37 -13.67 23.99 -12.15
C GLU A 37 -15.07 23.88 -11.54
N MET A 38 -15.38 22.76 -10.90
CA MET A 38 -16.64 22.58 -10.19
C MET A 38 -16.43 21.86 -8.89
N THR A 39 -17.27 22.20 -7.92
CA THR A 39 -17.43 21.43 -6.69
C THR A 39 -18.83 20.82 -6.62
N ARG A 40 -18.92 19.60 -6.11
CA ARG A 40 -20.18 18.89 -5.89
C ARG A 40 -20.18 18.28 -4.50
N LYS A 41 -21.14 18.66 -3.68
CA LYS A 41 -21.30 18.05 -2.36
C LYS A 41 -21.91 16.66 -2.51
N ARG A 42 -21.19 15.63 -2.06
CA ARG A 42 -21.75 14.28 -1.99
C ARG A 42 -22.91 14.24 -1.00
N VAL A 43 -24.08 13.78 -1.43
CA VAL A 43 -25.28 13.66 -0.60
C VAL A 43 -25.63 12.22 -0.25
N GLN A 44 -25.06 11.25 -0.98
CA GLN A 44 -25.24 9.83 -0.73
C GLN A 44 -23.90 9.13 -0.85
N GLU A 45 -23.71 8.04 -0.12
CA GLU A 45 -22.60 7.14 -0.31
C GLU A 45 -22.66 6.52 -1.71
N ASP A 46 -21.51 6.16 -2.26
CA ASP A 46 -21.46 5.48 -3.55
C ASP A 46 -22.00 4.05 -3.39
N LEU A 47 -22.50 3.51 -4.51
CA LEU A 47 -23.08 2.18 -4.53
C LEU A 47 -22.05 1.11 -4.12
N VAL A 48 -20.80 1.28 -4.53
CA VAL A 48 -19.72 0.33 -4.22
C VAL A 48 -19.49 0.26 -2.72
N SER A 49 -19.39 1.39 -2.03
CA SER A 49 -19.24 1.41 -0.56
C SER A 49 -20.43 0.79 0.18
N SER A 50 -21.64 0.87 -0.42
CA SER A 50 -22.87 0.33 0.19
C SER A 50 -23.00 -1.19 0.06
N ILE A 51 -22.36 -1.80 -0.95
CA ILE A 51 -22.52 -3.22 -1.29
C ILE A 51 -21.21 -4.04 -1.20
N SER A 52 -20.09 -3.41 -0.82
CA SER A 52 -18.79 -4.07 -0.70
C SER A 52 -18.14 -3.75 0.64
N GLU A 53 -17.27 -4.64 1.07
CA GLU A 53 -16.41 -4.49 2.24
C GLU A 53 -14.97 -4.23 1.80
N GLU A 54 -14.16 -3.66 2.70
CA GLU A 54 -12.73 -3.54 2.47
C GLU A 54 -12.10 -4.91 2.20
N CYS A 55 -11.24 -4.99 1.20
CA CYS A 55 -10.49 -6.21 0.94
C CYS A 55 -9.64 -6.60 2.16
N PRO A 56 -9.89 -7.77 2.81
CA PRO A 56 -9.15 -8.17 4.01
C PRO A 56 -7.66 -8.44 3.75
N TYR A 57 -7.26 -8.52 2.49
CA TYR A 57 -5.87 -8.78 2.11
C TYR A 57 -5.04 -7.50 1.95
N CYS A 58 -5.58 -6.43 1.37
CA CYS A 58 -4.86 -5.18 1.17
C CYS A 58 -5.40 -4.01 2.00
N HIS A 59 -6.44 -4.25 2.82
CA HIS A 59 -7.09 -3.24 3.66
C HIS A 59 -7.41 -1.95 2.87
N GLY A 60 -8.03 -2.11 1.70
CA GLY A 60 -8.46 -1.00 0.86
C GLY A 60 -7.37 -0.27 0.06
N THR A 61 -6.09 -0.62 0.26
CA THR A 61 -4.97 0.07 -0.43
C THR A 61 -4.83 -0.28 -1.92
N GLY A 62 -5.44 -1.40 -2.36
CA GLY A 62 -5.31 -1.92 -3.73
C GLY A 62 -3.96 -2.56 -4.07
N ASN A 63 -2.95 -2.37 -3.22
CA ASN A 63 -1.60 -2.89 -3.39
C ASN A 63 -1.08 -3.50 -2.09
N ILE A 64 -0.16 -4.44 -2.21
CA ILE A 64 0.62 -5.00 -1.10
C ILE A 64 2.11 -4.81 -1.38
N ARG A 65 2.93 -4.83 -0.34
CA ARG A 65 4.39 -4.74 -0.49
C ARG A 65 4.91 -5.93 -1.29
N ALA A 66 5.88 -5.66 -2.17
CA ALA A 66 6.55 -6.71 -2.91
C ALA A 66 7.27 -7.67 -1.95
N LYS A 67 7.28 -8.96 -2.25
CA LYS A 67 7.92 -10.00 -1.42
C LYS A 67 9.39 -9.67 -1.10
N TYR A 68 10.13 -9.13 -2.07
CA TYR A 68 11.51 -8.69 -1.86
C TYR A 68 11.63 -7.55 -0.85
N THR A 69 10.69 -6.61 -0.84
CA THR A 69 10.67 -5.55 0.18
C THR A 69 10.54 -6.15 1.57
N VAL A 70 9.65 -7.13 1.72
CA VAL A 70 9.47 -7.85 3.00
C VAL A 70 10.72 -8.63 3.39
N VAL A 71 11.39 -9.28 2.43
CA VAL A 71 12.67 -9.99 2.67
C VAL A 71 13.71 -9.02 3.23
N TYR A 72 13.89 -7.86 2.63
CA TYR A 72 14.86 -6.87 3.13
C TYR A 72 14.46 -6.24 4.48
N GLU A 73 13.17 -6.15 4.76
CA GLU A 73 12.69 -5.76 6.11
C GLU A 73 13.04 -6.82 7.15
N ILE A 74 12.88 -8.11 6.83
CA ILE A 74 13.27 -9.22 7.68
C ILE A 74 14.79 -9.18 7.96
N ILE A 75 15.61 -9.00 6.94
CA ILE A 75 17.07 -8.91 7.09
C ILE A 75 17.46 -7.78 8.05
N ARG A 76 16.85 -6.60 7.90
CA ARG A 76 17.09 -5.48 8.82
C ARG A 76 16.63 -5.77 10.24
N GLU A 77 15.50 -6.47 10.39
CA GLU A 77 14.98 -6.83 11.70
C GLU A 77 15.86 -7.88 12.40
N ILE A 78 16.43 -8.84 11.66
CA ILE A 78 17.40 -9.80 12.18
C ILE A 78 18.59 -9.06 12.80
N GLN A 79 19.16 -8.09 12.08
CA GLN A 79 20.28 -7.27 12.57
C GLN A 79 19.89 -6.50 13.83
N ARG A 80 18.67 -5.92 13.85
CA ARG A 80 18.16 -5.16 15.00
C ARG A 80 17.97 -6.04 16.24
N VAL A 81 17.40 -7.23 16.07
CA VAL A 81 17.16 -8.18 17.15
C VAL A 81 18.47 -8.77 17.69
N SER A 82 19.42 -9.04 16.80
CA SER A 82 20.75 -9.53 17.19
C SER A 82 21.50 -8.57 18.10
N ASN A 83 21.41 -7.27 17.82
CA ASN A 83 22.06 -6.23 18.62
C ASN A 83 21.45 -6.03 20.01
N LYS A 84 20.16 -6.38 20.18
CA LYS A 84 19.45 -6.21 21.45
C LYS A 84 19.73 -7.31 22.47
N LYS A 85 19.99 -8.55 22.01
CA LYS A 85 20.22 -9.71 22.88
C LYS A 85 21.53 -10.41 22.53
N LEU A 86 22.62 -10.03 23.22
CA LEU A 86 23.94 -10.63 22.99
C LEU A 86 24.04 -12.11 23.39
N SER A 87 23.22 -12.58 24.35
CA SER A 87 23.34 -13.92 24.94
C SER A 87 22.55 -15.01 24.24
N SER A 88 21.76 -14.71 23.19
CA SER A 88 20.99 -15.70 22.47
C SER A 88 21.80 -16.35 21.37
N SER A 89 21.72 -17.68 21.22
CA SER A 89 22.43 -18.44 20.20
C SER A 89 21.69 -18.57 18.86
N SER A 90 20.39 -18.29 18.86
CA SER A 90 19.56 -18.48 17.66
C SER A 90 18.55 -17.36 17.47
N ILE A 91 18.30 -17.02 16.21
CA ILE A 91 17.27 -16.06 15.78
C ILE A 91 16.23 -16.84 14.96
N PHE A 92 14.98 -16.67 15.33
CA PHE A 92 13.86 -17.30 14.64
C PHE A 92 13.14 -16.27 13.78
N VAL A 93 12.84 -16.64 12.54
CA VAL A 93 12.10 -15.84 11.56
C VAL A 93 10.87 -16.63 11.16
N ASN A 94 9.69 -16.14 11.51
CA ASN A 94 8.44 -16.69 11.02
C ASN A 94 7.94 -15.78 9.88
N SER A 95 7.65 -16.34 8.72
CA SER A 95 7.18 -15.57 7.56
C SER A 95 6.23 -16.39 6.67
N ASN A 96 5.54 -15.71 5.75
CA ASN A 96 4.73 -16.39 4.74
C ASN A 96 5.61 -17.34 3.90
N PRO A 97 5.10 -18.52 3.45
CA PRO A 97 5.88 -19.49 2.67
C PRO A 97 6.56 -18.87 1.45
N LYS A 98 5.86 -18.01 0.70
CA LYS A 98 6.42 -17.33 -0.49
C LYS A 98 7.59 -16.38 -0.18
N VAL A 99 7.68 -15.88 1.04
CA VAL A 99 8.79 -15.05 1.52
C VAL A 99 9.92 -15.94 2.04
N ALA A 100 9.58 -17.01 2.77
CA ALA A 100 10.54 -17.99 3.23
C ALA A 100 11.30 -18.65 2.06
N ASP A 101 10.59 -18.98 0.97
CA ASP A 101 11.21 -19.55 -0.25
C ASP A 101 12.24 -18.59 -0.86
N LEU A 102 12.01 -17.28 -0.83
CA LEU A 102 12.98 -16.29 -1.31
C LEU A 102 14.20 -16.19 -0.40
N LEU A 103 14.00 -16.26 0.92
CA LEU A 103 15.08 -16.25 1.90
C LEU A 103 15.98 -17.50 1.76
N TYR A 104 15.38 -18.69 1.54
CA TYR A 104 16.11 -19.93 1.34
C TYR A 104 16.71 -20.10 -0.06
N GLY A 105 16.12 -19.45 -1.06
CA GLY A 105 16.58 -19.54 -2.45
C GLY A 105 17.57 -18.44 -2.80
N GLN A 106 17.05 -17.26 -3.06
CA GLN A 106 17.85 -16.18 -3.66
C GLN A 106 18.72 -15.42 -2.65
N GLU A 107 18.30 -15.37 -1.38
CA GLU A 107 19.01 -14.63 -0.34
C GLU A 107 19.80 -15.56 0.62
N LEU A 108 19.93 -16.85 0.29
CA LEU A 108 20.60 -17.81 1.17
C LEU A 108 22.03 -17.38 1.49
N SER A 109 22.79 -16.95 0.51
CA SER A 109 24.18 -16.49 0.69
C SER A 109 24.28 -15.31 1.66
N ASN A 110 23.32 -14.38 1.59
CA ASN A 110 23.25 -13.24 2.52
C ASN A 110 22.89 -13.69 3.93
N ILE A 111 22.02 -14.68 4.08
CA ILE A 111 21.67 -15.27 5.39
C ILE A 111 22.86 -15.99 6.00
N GLU A 112 23.60 -16.81 5.24
CA GLU A 112 24.80 -17.51 5.69
C GLU A 112 25.90 -16.52 6.12
N GLU A 113 26.14 -15.47 5.34
CA GLU A 113 27.08 -14.41 5.69
C GLU A 113 26.69 -13.70 7.00
N MET A 114 25.39 -13.43 7.18
CA MET A 114 24.88 -12.86 8.42
C MET A 114 25.06 -13.82 9.60
N GLU A 115 24.84 -15.13 9.45
CA GLU A 115 25.08 -16.11 10.50
C GLU A 115 26.54 -16.09 10.96
N LEU A 116 27.47 -16.03 9.99
CA LEU A 116 28.90 -15.93 10.30
C LEU A 116 29.26 -14.63 11.02
N HIS A 117 28.72 -13.50 10.57
CA HIS A 117 28.97 -12.20 11.18
C HIS A 117 28.39 -12.05 12.59
N LEU A 118 27.20 -12.61 12.79
CA LEU A 118 26.48 -12.48 14.06
C LEU A 118 26.87 -13.57 15.06
N GLY A 119 27.52 -14.64 14.62
CA GLY A 119 27.82 -15.82 15.42
C GLY A 119 26.55 -16.53 15.94
N LYS A 120 25.42 -16.40 15.25
CA LYS A 120 24.09 -16.91 15.65
C LYS A 120 23.45 -17.65 14.49
N ARG A 121 22.71 -18.70 14.78
CA ARG A 121 21.92 -19.41 13.78
C ARG A 121 20.62 -18.68 13.47
N ILE A 122 20.27 -18.59 12.18
CA ILE A 122 19.01 -18.02 11.71
C ILE A 122 18.10 -19.15 11.24
N ILE A 123 16.99 -19.33 11.93
CA ILE A 123 16.03 -20.40 11.66
C ILE A 123 14.77 -19.80 11.07
N ILE A 124 14.56 -20.02 9.78
CA ILE A 124 13.41 -19.52 9.04
C ILE A 124 12.30 -20.57 9.07
N ARG A 125 11.08 -20.14 9.40
CA ARG A 125 9.88 -21.00 9.46
C ARG A 125 8.80 -20.44 8.55
N ALA A 126 8.32 -21.27 7.63
CA ALA A 126 7.20 -20.94 6.77
C ALA A 126 5.88 -21.11 7.55
N MET A 127 5.11 -20.02 7.66
CA MET A 127 3.81 -19.97 8.34
C MET A 127 2.70 -19.79 7.30
N PRO A 128 1.94 -20.85 6.93
CA PRO A 128 0.93 -20.80 5.87
C PRO A 128 -0.17 -19.76 6.12
N ASN A 129 -0.48 -19.50 7.38
CA ASN A 129 -1.56 -18.58 7.78
C ASN A 129 -1.10 -17.12 7.87
N TYR A 130 0.18 -16.82 7.58
CA TYR A 130 0.65 -15.44 7.59
C TYR A 130 0.31 -14.74 6.29
N HIS A 131 -0.15 -13.50 6.40
CA HIS A 131 -0.20 -12.59 5.27
C HIS A 131 1.21 -12.42 4.67
N VAL A 132 1.32 -12.16 3.37
CA VAL A 132 2.63 -12.00 2.69
C VAL A 132 3.51 -10.95 3.37
N GLU A 133 2.93 -9.90 3.91
CA GLU A 133 3.65 -8.82 4.59
C GLU A 133 3.94 -9.08 6.07
N LYS A 134 3.33 -10.12 6.64
CA LYS A 134 3.49 -10.43 8.06
C LYS A 134 4.73 -11.29 8.29
N PHE A 135 5.55 -10.87 9.22
CA PHE A 135 6.67 -11.65 9.74
C PHE A 135 6.93 -11.34 11.20
N ASP A 136 7.55 -12.28 11.89
CA ASP A 136 8.02 -12.10 13.26
C ASP A 136 9.49 -12.53 13.32
N VAL A 137 10.34 -11.72 13.97
CA VAL A 137 11.74 -12.02 14.21
C VAL A 137 12.01 -11.92 15.70
N TYR A 138 12.51 -12.99 16.30
CA TYR A 138 12.82 -13.05 17.72
C TYR A 138 14.04 -13.93 18.01
N SER A 139 14.73 -13.63 19.08
CA SER A 139 15.90 -14.40 19.55
C SER A 139 15.55 -15.21 20.81
N ARG A 140 16.05 -16.42 20.86
CA ARG A 140 15.87 -17.32 21.98
C ARG A 140 17.20 -17.96 22.42
#